data_586e040e328e58163bbb129c1430990e
#
_entry.id   586e040e328e58163bbb129c1430990e
#
_cell.length_a   1.000
_cell.length_b   1.000
_cell.length_c   1.000
_cell.angle_alpha   90.00
_cell.angle_beta   90.00
_cell.angle_gamma   90.00
#
_symmetry.space_group_name_H-M   'P 1'
#
loop_
_entity.id
_entity.type
_entity.pdbx_description
1 polymer ?
#
loop_
_entity_poly.entity_id
_entity_poly.type
_entity_poly.pdbx_seq_one_letter_code
_entity_poly.pdbx_strand_id
1 'polypeptide(L)'
;VTQDATFEDGAARPLRLVAMDDEDLQVLSALCQDAVFPASEMQWQRGRQRFGILLNRFRWEDIPVADRGRRTPERVQCVLAVETVQRVASQGVTQGDADTILSVLSVTYEPDEAGGGAVLLTLAGDGAIRLSVSELEVALRDVTRPYAAVSGKVPDHPA
;
A
#
# COMPACT_ATOMS: atom_id res chain seq x y z
N VAL A 1 -14.20 -24.39 10.26
CA VAL A 1 -14.74 -23.44 10.78
C VAL A 1 -13.95 -22.51 11.25
N THR A 2 -14.39 -21.63 10.81
CA THR A 2 -13.85 -20.61 11.25
C THR A 2 -14.20 -20.36 12.54
N GLN A 3 -13.33 -20.38 13.33
CA GLN A 3 -13.54 -19.98 14.48
C GLN A 3 -13.89 -18.60 14.56
N ASP A 4 -14.80 -18.28 15.25
CA ASP A 4 -15.14 -16.95 15.49
C ASP A 4 -14.04 -16.34 16.28
N ALA A 5 -13.27 -15.50 15.64
CA ALA A 5 -12.27 -14.78 16.34
C ALA A 5 -12.92 -13.85 17.32
N THR A 6 -12.35 -13.67 18.47
CA THR A 6 -12.82 -12.65 19.37
C THR A 6 -12.53 -11.31 18.75
N PHE A 7 -13.23 -10.28 19.20
CA PHE A 7 -13.00 -8.95 18.71
C PHE A 7 -11.55 -8.53 18.91
N GLU A 8 -10.94 -8.91 19.99
CA GLU A 8 -9.55 -8.60 20.25
C GLU A 8 -8.61 -9.34 19.34
N ASP A 9 -8.88 -10.63 19.10
CA ASP A 9 -8.06 -11.42 18.20
C ASP A 9 -8.13 -10.88 16.79
N GLY A 10 -9.30 -10.44 16.35
CA GLY A 10 -9.46 -9.85 15.04
C GLY A 10 -8.65 -8.56 14.88
N ALA A 11 -8.64 -7.71 15.89
CA ALA A 11 -7.90 -6.46 15.84
C ALA A 11 -6.38 -6.67 15.83
N ALA A 12 -5.91 -7.76 16.42
CA ALA A 12 -4.48 -8.05 16.47
C ALA A 12 -4.00 -8.87 15.28
N ARG A 13 -4.90 -9.37 14.45
CA ARG A 13 -4.53 -10.25 13.35
C ARG A 13 -3.88 -9.48 12.21
N PRO A 14 -2.71 -9.93 11.73
CA PRO A 14 -2.06 -9.27 10.60
C PRO A 14 -2.89 -9.42 9.33
N LEU A 15 -2.92 -8.37 8.54
CA LEU A 15 -3.58 -8.40 7.26
C LEU A 15 -2.74 -9.15 6.25
N ARG A 16 -3.41 -9.95 5.42
CA ARG A 16 -2.81 -10.55 4.22
C ARG A 16 -3.87 -10.50 3.13
N LEU A 17 -3.55 -9.78 2.06
CA LEU A 17 -4.47 -9.61 0.96
C LEU A 17 -3.71 -9.74 -0.35
N VAL A 18 -4.26 -10.50 -1.28
CA VAL A 18 -3.72 -10.58 -2.64
C VAL A 18 -4.80 -10.16 -3.61
N ALA A 19 -4.49 -9.20 -4.46
CA ALA A 19 -5.40 -8.69 -5.47
C ALA A 19 -4.95 -9.20 -6.84
N MET A 20 -5.82 -9.91 -7.52
CA MET A 20 -5.59 -10.41 -8.87
C MET A 20 -6.64 -9.88 -9.85
N ASP A 21 -7.55 -9.05 -9.38
CA ASP A 21 -8.53 -8.36 -10.22
C ASP A 21 -8.71 -6.92 -9.71
N ASP A 22 -9.41 -6.14 -10.49
CA ASP A 22 -9.58 -4.73 -10.17
C ASP A 22 -10.40 -4.51 -8.91
N GLU A 23 -11.38 -5.35 -8.66
CA GLU A 23 -12.23 -5.22 -7.48
C GLU A 23 -11.42 -5.39 -6.20
N ASP A 24 -10.61 -6.43 -6.13
CA ASP A 24 -9.74 -6.64 -4.96
C ASP A 24 -8.66 -5.57 -4.86
N LEU A 25 -8.19 -5.07 -5.99
CA LEU A 25 -7.19 -4.01 -5.99
C LEU A 25 -7.76 -2.72 -5.41
N GLN A 26 -9.02 -2.43 -5.65
CA GLN A 26 -9.67 -1.26 -5.06
C GLN A 26 -9.69 -1.36 -3.53
N VAL A 27 -9.95 -2.54 -3.00
CA VAL A 27 -9.91 -2.77 -1.56
C VAL A 27 -8.49 -2.56 -1.03
N LEU A 28 -7.51 -3.15 -1.70
CA LEU A 28 -6.11 -3.01 -1.32
C LEU A 28 -5.67 -1.54 -1.38
N SER A 29 -6.08 -0.83 -2.41
CA SER A 29 -5.76 0.59 -2.57
C SER A 29 -6.31 1.43 -1.42
N ALA A 30 -7.54 1.15 -1.00
CA ALA A 30 -8.13 1.86 0.14
C ALA A 30 -7.35 1.62 1.43
N LEU A 31 -6.84 0.42 1.62
CA LEU A 31 -6.03 0.09 2.81
C LEU A 31 -4.66 0.74 2.78
N CYS A 32 -4.15 1.08 1.61
CA CYS A 32 -2.87 1.75 1.45
C CYS A 32 -2.97 3.27 1.47
N GLN A 33 -4.18 3.81 1.48
CA GLN A 33 -4.34 5.26 1.43
C GLN A 33 -3.63 5.91 2.61
N ASP A 34 -2.85 6.93 2.32
CA ASP A 34 -2.05 7.69 3.30
C ASP A 34 -0.90 6.91 3.92
N ALA A 35 -0.59 5.74 3.42
CA ALA A 35 0.61 5.03 3.85
C ALA A 35 1.84 5.82 3.43
N VAL A 36 2.83 5.84 4.29
CA VAL A 36 4.06 6.60 4.06
C VAL A 36 5.26 5.68 4.01
N PHE A 37 6.26 6.09 3.25
CA PHE A 37 7.50 5.33 3.16
C PHE A 37 8.63 6.24 2.67
N PRO A 38 9.86 6.05 3.16
CA PRO A 38 11.00 6.75 2.56
C PRO A 38 11.31 6.12 1.20
N ALA A 39 11.74 6.94 0.27
CA ALA A 39 12.03 6.46 -1.10
C ALA A 39 13.01 5.29 -1.11
N SER A 40 13.91 5.24 -0.11
CA SER A 40 14.88 4.14 0.01
C SER A 40 14.25 2.77 0.26
N GLU A 41 13.00 2.72 0.65
CA GLU A 41 12.33 1.44 0.94
C GLU A 41 11.71 0.79 -0.30
N MET A 42 11.87 1.42 -1.46
CA MET A 42 11.45 0.82 -2.72
C MET A 42 12.53 -0.12 -3.24
N GLN A 43 12.14 -1.32 -3.64
CA GLN A 43 13.07 -2.30 -4.21
C GLN A 43 12.53 -2.88 -5.50
N TRP A 44 13.33 -2.77 -6.56
CA TRP A 44 13.03 -3.40 -7.83
C TRP A 44 13.93 -4.63 -7.98
N GLN A 45 13.36 -5.81 -7.74
CA GLN A 45 14.08 -7.09 -7.83
C GLN A 45 13.88 -7.66 -9.23
N ARG A 46 14.70 -7.25 -10.18
CA ARG A 46 14.54 -7.62 -11.59
C ARG A 46 14.55 -9.12 -11.82
N GLY A 47 15.42 -9.85 -11.13
CA GLY A 47 15.51 -11.29 -11.30
C GLY A 47 14.26 -12.04 -10.89
N ARG A 48 13.51 -11.48 -9.97
CA ARG A 48 12.24 -12.05 -9.50
C ARG A 48 11.03 -11.36 -10.13
N GLN A 49 11.27 -10.33 -10.92
CA GLN A 49 10.21 -9.51 -11.51
C GLN A 49 9.25 -8.98 -10.45
N ARG A 50 9.79 -8.58 -9.31
CA ARG A 50 9.00 -8.12 -8.17
C ARG A 50 9.42 -6.72 -7.77
N PHE A 51 8.44 -5.84 -7.58
CA PHE A 51 8.65 -4.52 -7.02
C PHE A 51 8.01 -4.48 -5.64
N GLY A 52 8.77 -4.11 -4.63
CA GLY A 52 8.30 -4.11 -3.25
C GLY A 52 8.56 -2.80 -2.55
N ILE A 53 7.70 -2.47 -1.61
CA ILE A 53 7.83 -1.29 -0.77
C ILE A 53 7.47 -1.67 0.66
N LEU A 54 8.29 -1.26 1.61
CA LEU A 54 7.91 -1.35 3.02
C LEU A 54 7.18 -0.07 3.38
N LEU A 55 5.91 -0.18 3.69
CA LEU A 55 5.02 0.94 3.99
C LEU A 55 4.70 1.01 5.47
N ASN A 56 4.42 2.22 5.93
CA ASN A 56 3.83 2.44 7.24
C ASN A 56 2.40 2.92 6.98
N ARG A 57 1.42 2.06 7.21
CA ARG A 57 0.03 2.35 6.90
C ARG A 57 -0.83 2.47 8.15
N PHE A 58 -1.98 3.13 8.00
CA PHE A 58 -2.99 3.15 9.05
C PHE A 58 -3.89 1.93 8.92
N ARG A 59 -4.38 1.43 10.04
CA ARG A 59 -5.34 0.33 10.04
C ARG A 59 -6.75 0.88 9.89
N TRP A 60 -7.05 1.33 8.69
CA TRP A 60 -8.37 1.87 8.37
C TRP A 60 -9.49 0.84 8.61
N GLU A 61 -9.18 -0.44 8.47
CA GLU A 61 -10.14 -1.52 8.64
C GLU A 61 -10.70 -1.62 10.06
N ASP A 62 -9.99 -1.06 11.04
CA ASP A 62 -10.43 -1.12 12.43
C ASP A 62 -11.34 0.04 12.82
N ILE A 63 -11.50 1.01 11.93
CA ILE A 63 -12.27 2.21 12.25
C ILE A 63 -13.43 2.34 11.29
N PRO A 64 -14.67 2.28 11.78
CA PRO A 64 -15.83 2.53 10.93
C PRO A 64 -15.72 3.90 10.27
N VAL A 65 -16.24 4.03 9.06
CA VAL A 65 -16.16 5.26 8.30
C VAL A 65 -16.69 6.44 9.13
N ALA A 66 -17.75 6.24 9.87
CA ALA A 66 -18.34 7.30 10.67
C ALA A 66 -17.45 7.79 11.79
N ASP A 67 -16.51 6.97 12.22
CA ASP A 67 -15.62 7.30 13.32
C ASP A 67 -14.24 7.80 12.87
N ARG A 68 -13.97 7.74 11.58
CA ARG A 68 -12.71 8.25 11.05
C ARG A 68 -12.68 9.76 11.26
N GLY A 69 -11.71 10.26 11.89
CA GLY A 69 -11.64 11.66 12.27
C GLY A 69 -11.89 11.89 13.74
N ARG A 70 -12.50 10.91 14.42
CA ARG A 70 -12.70 10.99 15.87
C ARG A 70 -11.74 10.11 16.64
N ARG A 71 -11.21 9.10 15.97
CA ARG A 71 -10.31 8.12 16.58
C ARG A 71 -9.00 8.13 15.80
N THR A 72 -7.89 8.01 16.53
CA THR A 72 -6.59 7.85 15.91
C THR A 72 -6.42 6.39 15.55
N PRO A 73 -6.26 6.06 14.27
CA PRO A 73 -6.03 4.67 13.89
C PRO A 73 -4.65 4.21 14.34
N GLU A 74 -4.53 2.92 14.57
CA GLU A 74 -3.25 2.32 14.80
C GLU A 74 -2.47 2.26 13.50
N ARG A 75 -1.16 2.17 13.60
CA ARG A 75 -0.27 2.02 12.47
C ARG A 75 0.29 0.61 12.43
N VAL A 76 0.69 0.20 11.25
CA VAL A 76 1.35 -1.09 11.07
C VAL A 76 2.31 -0.97 9.89
N GLN A 77 3.44 -1.66 9.99
CA GLN A 77 4.31 -1.79 8.83
C GLN A 77 3.84 -2.95 7.98
N CYS A 78 3.81 -2.73 6.68
CA CYS A 78 3.38 -3.74 5.73
C CYS A 78 4.26 -3.71 4.50
N VAL A 79 4.27 -4.82 3.78
CA VAL A 79 4.96 -4.92 2.50
C VAL A 79 3.91 -4.91 1.40
N LEU A 80 4.06 -3.98 0.47
CA LEU A 80 3.30 -3.96 -0.77
C LEU A 80 4.21 -4.57 -1.83
N ALA A 81 3.79 -5.67 -2.43
CA ALA A 81 4.57 -6.37 -3.45
C ALA A 81 3.77 -6.49 -4.73
N VAL A 82 4.36 -6.07 -5.84
CA VAL A 82 3.76 -6.22 -7.17
C VAL A 82 4.57 -7.25 -7.94
N GLU A 83 3.91 -8.30 -8.42
CA GLU A 83 4.54 -9.41 -9.12
C GLU A 83 4.53 -9.20 -10.63
N THR A 84 5.31 -9.99 -11.32
CA THR A 84 5.43 -10.00 -12.79
C THR A 84 5.77 -8.62 -13.38
N VAL A 85 6.54 -7.84 -12.66
CA VAL A 85 6.94 -6.49 -13.11
C VAL A 85 8.05 -6.59 -14.13
N GLN A 86 7.78 -6.05 -15.33
CA GLN A 86 8.72 -6.08 -16.46
C GLN A 86 9.49 -4.78 -16.58
N ARG A 87 8.89 -3.68 -16.12
CA ARG A 87 9.47 -2.35 -16.26
C ARG A 87 8.96 -1.45 -15.14
N VAL A 88 9.83 -0.58 -14.67
CA VAL A 88 9.48 0.43 -13.66
C VAL A 88 9.77 1.80 -14.25
N ALA A 89 8.80 2.69 -14.19
CA ALA A 89 8.98 4.09 -14.57
C ALA A 89 8.42 4.97 -13.46
N SER A 90 9.02 6.11 -13.24
CA SER A 90 8.56 7.04 -12.21
C SER A 90 8.53 8.47 -12.74
N GLN A 91 7.65 9.26 -12.13
CA GLN A 91 7.49 10.66 -12.45
C GLN A 91 7.33 11.40 -11.14
N GLY A 92 7.99 12.53 -11.01
CA GLY A 92 7.87 13.34 -9.79
C GLY A 92 8.52 12.71 -8.55
N VAL A 93 9.30 11.67 -8.73
CA VAL A 93 10.05 11.02 -7.65
C VAL A 93 11.51 11.28 -7.93
N THR A 94 12.17 12.02 -7.04
CA THR A 94 13.57 12.37 -7.25
C THR A 94 14.44 11.19 -6.88
N GLN A 95 15.14 10.66 -7.87
CA GLN A 95 16.09 9.60 -7.61
C GLN A 95 17.29 10.15 -6.88
N GLY A 96 17.82 9.41 -5.95
CA GLY A 96 18.97 9.81 -5.17
C GLY A 96 18.63 10.52 -3.88
N ASP A 97 17.38 10.89 -3.68
CA ASP A 97 16.95 11.47 -2.42
C ASP A 97 16.25 10.39 -1.59
N ALA A 98 17.06 9.49 -1.05
CA ALA A 98 16.57 8.31 -0.34
C ALA A 98 15.76 8.65 0.91
N ASP A 99 15.95 9.84 1.46
CA ASP A 99 15.27 10.24 2.68
C ASP A 99 13.92 10.92 2.43
N THR A 100 13.58 11.17 1.17
CA THR A 100 12.29 11.77 0.86
C THR A 100 11.18 10.83 1.28
N ILE A 101 10.24 11.36 2.05
CA ILE A 101 9.08 10.59 2.49
C ILE A 101 7.97 10.75 1.45
N LEU A 102 7.47 9.64 0.97
CA LEU A 102 6.41 9.59 -0.02
C LEU A 102 5.13 9.09 0.63
N SER A 103 3.99 9.48 0.09
CA SER A 103 2.69 9.07 0.62
C SER A 103 1.82 8.52 -0.51
N VAL A 104 1.21 7.39 -0.28
CA VAL A 104 0.36 6.72 -1.28
C VAL A 104 -1.01 7.37 -1.31
N LEU A 105 -1.49 7.74 -2.47
CA LEU A 105 -2.87 8.16 -2.67
C LEU A 105 -3.72 6.99 -3.16
N SER A 106 -3.22 6.25 -4.14
CA SER A 106 -3.98 5.12 -4.69
C SER A 106 -3.08 4.12 -5.40
N VAL A 107 -3.59 2.91 -5.54
CA VAL A 107 -3.00 1.85 -6.36
C VAL A 107 -4.07 1.42 -7.34
N THR A 108 -3.81 1.57 -8.64
CA THR A 108 -4.78 1.27 -9.68
C THR A 108 -4.15 0.43 -10.77
N TYR A 109 -4.98 -0.13 -11.65
CA TYR A 109 -4.53 -0.98 -12.73
C TYR A 109 -5.13 -0.53 -14.05
N GLU A 110 -4.29 -0.47 -15.06
CA GLU A 110 -4.69 -0.17 -16.43
C GLU A 110 -4.36 -1.39 -17.29
N PRO A 111 -5.35 -2.21 -17.69
CA PRO A 111 -5.06 -3.33 -18.55
C PRO A 111 -4.67 -2.87 -19.96
N ASP A 112 -3.86 -3.68 -20.65
CA ASP A 112 -3.53 -3.42 -22.04
C ASP A 112 -4.11 -4.51 -22.93
N GLU A 113 -3.96 -4.34 -24.24
CA GLU A 113 -4.55 -5.26 -25.20
C GLU A 113 -3.81 -6.59 -25.29
N ALA A 114 -2.59 -6.65 -24.78
CA ALA A 114 -1.77 -7.86 -24.87
C ALA A 114 -1.97 -8.82 -23.69
N GLY A 115 -2.88 -8.49 -22.78
CA GLY A 115 -3.17 -9.36 -21.63
C GLY A 115 -2.48 -8.96 -20.34
N GLY A 116 -1.50 -8.09 -20.41
CA GLY A 116 -0.89 -7.50 -19.22
C GLY A 116 -1.46 -6.12 -18.97
N GLY A 117 -0.66 -5.24 -18.38
CA GLY A 117 -1.08 -3.88 -18.12
C GLY A 117 -0.06 -3.15 -17.28
N ALA A 118 -0.55 -2.15 -16.55
CA ALA A 118 0.28 -1.37 -15.67
C ALA A 118 -0.40 -1.15 -14.32
N VAL A 119 0.37 -1.38 -13.26
CA VAL A 119 -0.05 -0.98 -11.92
C VAL A 119 0.51 0.42 -11.68
N LEU A 120 -0.37 1.32 -11.29
CA LEU A 120 0.00 2.71 -11.02
C LEU A 120 -0.08 2.99 -9.54
N LEU A 121 1.04 3.43 -8.97
CA LEU A 121 1.04 4.00 -7.63
C LEU A 121 1.00 5.49 -7.79
N THR A 122 -0.10 6.11 -7.40
CA THR A 122 -0.23 7.56 -7.39
C THR A 122 0.17 8.07 -6.02
N LEU A 123 1.07 9.04 -6.01
CA LEU A 123 1.64 9.57 -4.77
C LEU A 123 1.20 11.01 -4.56
N ALA A 124 1.17 11.43 -3.31
CA ALA A 124 0.90 12.83 -3.02
C ALA A 124 2.01 13.69 -3.61
N GLY A 125 1.68 14.91 -4.02
CA GLY A 125 2.66 15.83 -4.59
C GLY A 125 2.98 15.57 -6.05
N ASP A 126 2.00 15.00 -6.78
CA ASP A 126 2.10 14.76 -8.22
C ASP A 126 3.10 13.68 -8.63
N GLY A 127 3.55 12.87 -7.69
CA GLY A 127 4.40 11.74 -8.03
C GLY A 127 3.60 10.53 -8.46
N ALA A 128 4.22 9.69 -9.29
CA ALA A 128 3.61 8.44 -9.72
C ALA A 128 4.70 7.41 -10.05
N ILE A 129 4.38 6.15 -9.82
CA ILE A 129 5.23 5.03 -10.21
C ILE A 129 4.37 4.11 -11.07
N ARG A 130 4.86 3.81 -12.27
CA ARG A 130 4.17 2.94 -13.20
C ARG A 130 4.93 1.64 -13.32
N LEU A 131 4.26 0.54 -13.04
CA LEU A 131 4.85 -0.80 -13.07
C LEU A 131 4.17 -1.59 -14.19
N SER A 132 4.92 -1.87 -15.26
CA SER A 132 4.39 -2.68 -16.34
C SER A 132 4.43 -4.14 -15.93
N VAL A 133 3.30 -4.82 -15.97
CA VAL A 133 3.18 -6.19 -15.50
C VAL A 133 2.61 -7.10 -16.60
N SER A 134 2.98 -8.37 -16.58
CA SER A 134 2.38 -9.34 -17.49
C SER A 134 1.05 -9.85 -16.96
N GLU A 135 0.84 -9.79 -15.65
CA GLU A 135 -0.41 -10.18 -15.01
C GLU A 135 -0.62 -9.29 -13.77
N LEU A 136 -1.86 -9.08 -13.40
CA LEU A 136 -2.14 -8.34 -12.16
C LEU A 136 -2.03 -9.27 -10.96
N GLU A 137 -1.06 -9.01 -10.12
CA GLU A 137 -0.94 -9.69 -8.84
C GLU A 137 -0.23 -8.75 -7.87
N VAL A 138 -0.98 -8.24 -6.91
CA VAL A 138 -0.47 -7.29 -5.91
C VAL A 138 -0.80 -7.82 -4.54
N ALA A 139 0.18 -7.89 -3.66
CA ALA A 139 -0.01 -8.39 -2.30
C ALA A 139 0.26 -7.28 -1.30
N LEU A 140 -0.52 -7.28 -0.23
CA LEU A 140 -0.31 -6.40 0.91
C LEU A 140 -0.28 -7.27 2.16
N ARG A 141 0.81 -7.21 2.90
CA ARG A 141 0.99 -8.07 4.05
C ARG A 141 1.58 -7.29 5.22
N ASP A 142 0.90 -7.33 6.35
CA ASP A 142 1.42 -6.72 7.58
C ASP A 142 2.62 -7.51 8.08
N VAL A 143 3.66 -6.80 8.49
CA VAL A 143 4.91 -7.42 8.98
C VAL A 143 5.25 -7.04 10.41
N THR A 144 4.47 -6.12 11.00
CA THR A 144 4.61 -5.80 12.42
C THR A 144 3.25 -5.86 13.08
N ARG A 145 3.22 -5.86 14.39
CA ARG A 145 1.97 -5.71 15.11
C ARG A 145 1.52 -4.25 15.05
N PRO A 146 0.20 -4.01 15.07
CA PRO A 146 -0.31 -2.63 15.11
C PRO A 146 0.22 -1.86 16.31
N TYR A 147 0.44 -0.59 16.12
CA TYR A 147 0.88 0.29 17.19
C TYR A 147 0.28 1.68 16.98
N ALA A 148 0.17 2.45 18.07
CA ALA A 148 -0.35 3.81 17.97
C ALA A 148 0.65 4.68 17.22
N ALA A 149 0.16 5.67 16.49
CA ALA A 149 1.03 6.63 15.82
C ALA A 149 1.87 7.35 16.86
N VAL A 150 3.16 7.42 16.60
CA VAL A 150 4.10 8.00 17.58
C VAL A 150 3.74 9.43 17.95
N SER A 151 3.32 10.22 16.99
CA SER A 151 2.94 11.61 17.22
C SER A 151 1.50 11.78 17.69
N GLY A 152 0.73 10.70 17.70
CA GLY A 152 -0.70 10.79 17.96
C GLY A 152 -1.46 11.50 16.86
N LYS A 153 -0.84 11.70 15.70
CA LYS A 153 -1.46 12.42 14.60
C LYS A 153 -1.82 11.50 13.47
N VAL A 154 -2.97 11.76 12.90
CA VAL A 154 -3.36 11.16 11.64
C VAL A 154 -2.80 12.05 10.53
N PRO A 155 -2.54 11.52 9.32
CA PRO A 155 -2.14 12.37 8.22
C PRO A 155 -3.10 13.52 8.05
N ASP A 156 -2.53 14.70 7.94
CA ASP A 156 -3.32 15.91 7.93
C ASP A 156 -3.52 16.37 6.51
N HIS A 157 -4.53 15.84 5.88
CA HIS A 157 -4.81 16.16 4.51
C HIS A 157 -5.27 17.57 4.27
N PRO A 158 -5.94 18.20 5.20
CA PRO A 158 -6.26 19.58 4.95
C PRO A 158 -5.06 20.44 5.06
N ALA A 159 -4.10 20.05 5.74
CA ALA A 159 -2.94 20.92 5.94
C ALA A 159 -2.07 20.91 4.75
#